data_baa99a387e045b63da587e043f32b91c
#
_entry.id   baa99a387e045b63da587e043f32b91c
#
_cell.length_a   1.000
_cell.length_b   1.000
_cell.length_c   1.000
_cell.angle_alpha   90.00
_cell.angle_beta   90.00
_cell.angle_gamma   90.00
#
_symmetry.space_group_name_H-M   'P 1'
#
loop_
_entity.id
_entity.type
_entity.pdbx_description
1 polymer ?
#
loop_
_entity_poly.entity_id
_entity_poly.type
_entity_poly.pdbx_seq_one_letter_code
_entity_poly.pdbx_strand_id
1 'polypeptide(L)'
;MRRKGTLTITLGLLLILAAAALAGFNLWDDRQAGLTASQDLIQLVRQSEQAQETDPEGEGETLPSFTRPDYELVPEMEMPVVEIDGREYVGTLYLPTIGRTLPVLNGWSGELLKIAPCRYLGSAYNDNLIVMAHNYDSHFGRLKKLQIGDPVTFRDVEDNDFEYEVVSLEILNPEDVEPMEEGDWDLTLFTCTIGGKTRITVRCARMSTDNFINN
;
A
#
# COMPACT_ATOMS: atom_id res chain seq x y z
N MET A 1 49.78 -1.38 30.77
CA MET A 1 49.02 -0.54 29.82
C MET A 1 48.47 -1.30 28.61
N ARG A 2 49.06 -2.40 28.14
CA ARG A 2 48.58 -3.19 26.95
C ARG A 2 47.17 -3.78 27.10
N ARG A 3 46.72 -4.23 28.27
CA ARG A 3 45.39 -4.86 28.47
C ARG A 3 44.18 -3.95 28.22
N LYS A 4 44.30 -2.64 28.51
CA LYS A 4 43.19 -1.69 28.25
C LYS A 4 42.93 -1.44 26.78
N GLY A 5 43.97 -1.41 25.94
CA GLY A 5 43.84 -1.23 24.49
C GLY A 5 43.19 -2.44 23.79
N THR A 6 43.56 -3.67 24.23
CA THR A 6 42.97 -4.90 23.68
C THR A 6 41.47 -4.99 23.98
N LEU A 7 41.06 -4.62 25.21
CA LEU A 7 39.65 -4.62 25.61
C LEU A 7 38.80 -3.65 24.75
N THR A 8 39.35 -2.47 24.48
CA THR A 8 38.67 -1.46 23.64
C THR A 8 38.53 -1.93 22.19
N ILE A 9 39.56 -2.58 21.65
CA ILE A 9 39.53 -3.12 20.29
C ILE A 9 38.51 -4.28 20.18
N THR A 10 38.48 -5.21 21.14
CA THR A 10 37.54 -6.32 21.15
C THR A 10 36.09 -5.82 21.31
N LEU A 11 35.84 -4.83 22.15
CA LEU A 11 34.52 -4.23 22.30
C LEU A 11 34.08 -3.52 21.00
N GLY A 12 34.98 -2.77 20.36
CA GLY A 12 34.70 -2.13 19.06
C GLY A 12 34.36 -3.13 17.97
N LEU A 13 35.09 -4.25 17.90
CA LEU A 13 34.84 -5.32 16.95
C LEU A 13 33.47 -5.99 17.18
N LEU A 14 33.12 -6.24 18.45
CA LEU A 14 31.81 -6.79 18.83
C LEU A 14 30.65 -5.85 18.42
N LEU A 15 30.80 -4.55 18.59
CA LEU A 15 29.80 -3.57 18.20
C LEU A 15 29.63 -3.51 16.67
N ILE A 16 30.72 -3.61 15.91
CA ILE A 16 30.67 -3.67 14.44
C ILE A 16 29.96 -4.96 13.98
N LEU A 17 30.26 -6.10 14.58
CA LEU A 17 29.60 -7.37 14.27
C LEU A 17 28.11 -7.32 14.61
N ALA A 18 27.74 -6.74 15.75
CA ALA A 18 26.34 -6.57 16.14
C ALA A 18 25.59 -5.64 15.16
N ALA A 19 26.20 -4.54 14.75
CA ALA A 19 25.63 -3.63 13.75
C ALA A 19 25.46 -4.32 12.38
N ALA A 20 26.45 -5.10 11.94
CA ALA A 20 26.37 -5.86 10.70
C ALA A 20 25.28 -6.95 10.75
N ALA A 21 25.13 -7.63 11.89
CA ALA A 21 24.08 -8.62 12.10
C ALA A 21 22.67 -7.97 12.05
N LEU A 22 22.50 -6.81 12.68
CA LEU A 22 21.24 -6.03 12.64
C LEU A 22 20.91 -5.57 11.23
N ALA A 23 21.90 -5.05 10.48
CA ALA A 23 21.71 -4.66 9.10
C ALA A 23 21.33 -5.84 8.21
N GLY A 24 22.00 -6.99 8.40
CA GLY A 24 21.67 -8.23 7.69
C GLY A 24 20.27 -8.73 8.00
N PHE A 25 19.85 -8.66 9.25
CA PHE A 25 18.50 -9.03 9.68
C PHE A 25 17.43 -8.13 9.03
N ASN A 26 17.63 -6.81 9.04
CA ASN A 26 16.70 -5.87 8.42
C ASN A 26 16.56 -6.09 6.90
N LEU A 27 17.66 -6.38 6.21
CA LEU A 27 17.64 -6.70 4.78
C LEU A 27 16.93 -8.04 4.49
N TRP A 28 17.08 -9.00 5.38
CA TRP A 28 16.40 -10.29 5.26
C TRP A 28 14.90 -10.12 5.49
N ASP A 29 14.50 -9.37 6.51
CA ASP A 29 13.12 -9.09 6.86
C ASP A 29 12.38 -8.35 5.71
N ASP A 30 12.99 -7.30 5.13
CA ASP A 30 12.47 -6.60 3.95
C ASP A 30 12.29 -7.56 2.74
N ARG A 31 13.26 -8.46 2.51
CA ARG A 31 13.14 -9.43 1.43
C ARG A 31 11.99 -10.42 1.66
N GLN A 32 11.82 -10.91 2.88
CA GLN A 32 10.72 -11.82 3.20
C GLN A 32 9.36 -11.12 3.01
N ALA A 33 9.21 -9.89 3.49
CA ALA A 33 8.02 -9.08 3.28
C ALA A 33 7.70 -8.91 1.77
N GLY A 34 8.71 -8.55 0.97
CA GLY A 34 8.54 -8.39 -0.48
C GLY A 34 8.17 -9.69 -1.20
N LEU A 35 8.73 -10.84 -0.79
CA LEU A 35 8.39 -12.13 -1.37
C LEU A 35 6.95 -12.53 -1.03
N THR A 36 6.53 -12.36 0.22
CA THR A 36 5.16 -12.67 0.65
C THR A 36 4.15 -11.78 -0.07
N ALA A 37 4.36 -10.47 -0.09
CA ALA A 37 3.49 -9.54 -0.82
C ALA A 37 3.39 -9.88 -2.32
N SER A 38 4.50 -10.30 -2.96
CA SER A 38 4.50 -10.71 -4.37
C SER A 38 3.73 -12.00 -4.61
N GLN A 39 3.82 -12.97 -3.70
CA GLN A 39 3.07 -14.23 -3.79
C GLN A 39 1.57 -13.99 -3.61
N ASP A 40 1.20 -13.19 -2.62
CA ASP A 40 -0.19 -12.82 -2.36
C ASP A 40 -0.79 -12.03 -3.52
N LEU A 41 0.00 -11.12 -4.14
CA LEU A 41 -0.39 -10.39 -5.34
C LEU A 41 -0.70 -11.32 -6.51
N ILE A 42 0.16 -12.33 -6.76
CA ILE A 42 -0.07 -13.31 -7.83
C ILE A 42 -1.35 -14.12 -7.59
N GLN A 43 -1.64 -14.47 -6.34
CA GLN A 43 -2.88 -15.19 -5.99
C GLN A 43 -4.10 -14.30 -6.18
N LEU A 44 -4.01 -13.02 -5.79
CA LEU A 44 -5.08 -12.05 -5.95
C LEU A 44 -5.46 -11.88 -7.44
N VAL A 45 -4.47 -11.66 -8.30
CA VAL A 45 -4.68 -11.52 -9.75
C VAL A 45 -5.27 -12.80 -10.37
N ARG A 46 -4.84 -13.98 -9.94
CA ARG A 46 -5.42 -15.24 -10.43
C ARG A 46 -6.87 -15.42 -10.02
N GLN A 47 -7.24 -14.98 -8.82
CA GLN A 47 -8.64 -15.10 -8.36
C GLN A 47 -9.55 -14.14 -9.14
N SER A 48 -9.11 -12.92 -9.44
CA SER A 48 -9.89 -12.00 -10.28
C SER A 48 -10.06 -12.54 -11.70
N GLU A 49 -8.99 -13.07 -12.32
CA GLU A 49 -9.06 -13.70 -13.65
C GLU A 49 -10.05 -14.90 -13.68
N GLN A 50 -10.04 -15.74 -12.64
CA GLN A 50 -10.95 -16.90 -12.54
C GLN A 50 -12.41 -16.50 -12.32
N ALA A 51 -12.66 -15.43 -11.58
CA ALA A 51 -14.01 -14.90 -11.38
C ALA A 51 -14.62 -14.41 -12.71
N GLN A 52 -13.83 -13.81 -13.58
CA GLN A 52 -14.25 -13.36 -14.91
C GLN A 52 -14.54 -14.53 -15.87
N GLU A 53 -13.78 -15.64 -15.78
CA GLU A 53 -13.99 -16.83 -16.63
C GLU A 53 -15.23 -17.66 -16.22
N THR A 54 -15.71 -17.55 -14.98
CA THR A 54 -16.83 -18.33 -14.46
C THR A 54 -18.18 -17.66 -14.61
N ASP A 55 -18.26 -16.45 -15.14
CA ASP A 55 -19.53 -15.87 -15.54
C ASP A 55 -19.93 -16.48 -16.92
N PRO A 56 -20.86 -17.48 -16.96
CA PRO A 56 -21.20 -18.13 -18.22
C PRO A 56 -21.96 -17.11 -19.07
N GLU A 57 -21.42 -16.84 -20.27
CA GLU A 57 -22.09 -16.10 -21.32
C GLU A 57 -23.59 -16.47 -21.35
N GLY A 58 -24.41 -15.59 -20.80
CA GLY A 58 -25.83 -15.61 -21.09
C GLY A 58 -25.99 -15.34 -22.58
N GLU A 59 -26.31 -16.39 -23.37
CA GLU A 59 -26.77 -16.25 -24.75
C GLU A 59 -27.95 -15.27 -24.81
N GLY A 60 -27.63 -14.03 -25.09
CA GLY A 60 -28.60 -12.98 -25.34
C GLY A 60 -27.84 -11.77 -25.85
N GLU A 61 -28.05 -11.40 -27.14
CA GLU A 61 -27.65 -10.11 -27.68
C GLU A 61 -28.21 -8.99 -26.79
N THR A 62 -27.48 -8.61 -25.76
CA THR A 62 -27.68 -7.39 -25.00
C THR A 62 -26.53 -6.47 -25.34
N LEU A 63 -26.87 -5.30 -25.91
CA LEU A 63 -26.02 -4.11 -25.95
C LEU A 63 -25.24 -4.01 -24.63
N PRO A 64 -23.95 -3.55 -24.64
CA PRO A 64 -23.21 -3.38 -23.41
C PRO A 64 -24.05 -2.51 -22.46
N SER A 65 -24.62 -3.16 -21.46
CA SER A 65 -25.32 -2.48 -20.39
C SER A 65 -24.22 -1.76 -19.60
N PHE A 66 -24.14 -0.46 -19.71
CA PHE A 66 -23.39 0.38 -18.79
C PHE A 66 -24.12 0.34 -17.44
N THR A 67 -24.03 -0.79 -16.77
CA THR A 67 -24.41 -0.89 -15.36
C THR A 67 -23.32 -0.17 -14.57
N ARG A 68 -23.76 0.90 -13.89
CA ARG A 68 -22.86 1.57 -12.93
C ARG A 68 -22.46 0.57 -11.85
N PRO A 69 -21.19 0.55 -11.43
CA PRO A 69 -20.78 -0.28 -10.32
C PRO A 69 -21.63 -0.01 -9.06
N ASP A 70 -21.86 -1.03 -8.27
CA ASP A 70 -22.77 -0.94 -7.11
C ASP A 70 -22.32 0.14 -6.11
N TYR A 71 -21.03 0.38 -5.97
CA TYR A 71 -20.51 1.44 -5.09
C TYR A 71 -20.88 2.87 -5.54
N GLU A 72 -21.16 3.10 -6.85
CA GLU A 72 -21.66 4.39 -7.31
C GLU A 72 -23.12 4.62 -6.92
N LEU A 73 -23.88 3.54 -6.70
CA LEU A 73 -25.28 3.58 -6.26
C LEU A 73 -25.40 3.61 -4.74
N VAL A 74 -24.49 2.95 -4.04
CA VAL A 74 -24.45 2.83 -2.57
C VAL A 74 -23.02 3.08 -2.07
N PRO A 75 -22.53 4.32 -2.05
CA PRO A 75 -21.13 4.61 -1.67
C PRO A 75 -20.77 4.18 -0.24
N GLU A 76 -21.77 4.05 0.64
CA GLU A 76 -21.60 3.60 2.02
C GLU A 76 -21.40 2.08 2.16
N MET A 77 -21.44 1.31 1.04
CA MET A 77 -21.18 -0.13 1.10
C MET A 77 -19.72 -0.40 1.52
N GLU A 78 -19.53 -1.50 2.23
CA GLU A 78 -18.18 -1.97 2.56
C GLU A 78 -17.44 -2.42 1.29
N MET A 79 -16.14 -2.11 1.23
CA MET A 79 -15.30 -2.65 0.16
C MET A 79 -15.27 -4.16 0.23
N PRO A 80 -15.48 -4.89 -0.88
CA PRO A 80 -15.40 -6.34 -0.92
C PRO A 80 -13.99 -6.81 -0.57
N VAL A 81 -13.90 -8.05 -0.07
CA VAL A 81 -12.64 -8.66 0.31
C VAL A 81 -12.47 -10.02 -0.33
N VAL A 82 -11.22 -10.37 -0.61
CA VAL A 82 -10.80 -11.72 -1.01
C VAL A 82 -9.89 -12.29 0.07
N GLU A 83 -10.16 -13.53 0.49
CA GLU A 83 -9.34 -14.23 1.47
C GLU A 83 -8.24 -15.05 0.77
N ILE A 84 -6.98 -14.82 1.18
CA ILE A 84 -5.80 -15.57 0.75
C ILE A 84 -5.03 -15.99 1.99
N ASP A 85 -4.86 -17.28 2.20
CA ASP A 85 -4.12 -17.85 3.33
C ASP A 85 -4.56 -17.30 4.70
N GLY A 86 -5.89 -17.13 4.90
CA GLY A 86 -6.48 -16.63 6.13
C GLY A 86 -6.32 -15.11 6.34
N ARG A 87 -6.00 -14.37 5.29
CA ARG A 87 -5.88 -12.91 5.29
C ARG A 87 -6.82 -12.30 4.26
N GLU A 88 -7.51 -11.25 4.64
CA GLU A 88 -8.41 -10.51 3.77
C GLU A 88 -7.68 -9.39 3.02
N TYR A 89 -7.92 -9.28 1.73
CA TYR A 89 -7.37 -8.25 0.85
C TYR A 89 -8.52 -7.43 0.24
N VAL A 90 -8.35 -6.12 0.17
CA VAL A 90 -9.32 -5.19 -0.42
C VAL A 90 -8.95 -4.77 -1.84
N GLY A 91 -7.74 -5.07 -2.30
CA GLY A 91 -7.31 -4.70 -3.64
C GLY A 91 -5.80 -4.60 -3.80
N THR A 92 -5.40 -3.89 -4.84
CA THR A 92 -4.00 -3.71 -5.26
C THR A 92 -3.71 -2.23 -5.49
N LEU A 93 -2.55 -1.78 -5.01
CA LEU A 93 -2.05 -0.42 -5.18
C LEU A 93 -0.91 -0.40 -6.20
N TYR A 94 -1.03 0.43 -7.25
CA TYR A 94 -0.05 0.65 -8.29
C TYR A 94 0.62 2.00 -8.11
N LEU A 95 1.95 2.01 -8.03
CA LEU A 95 2.80 3.18 -7.84
C LEU A 95 3.91 3.17 -8.91
N PRO A 96 3.59 3.47 -10.18
CA PRO A 96 4.50 3.27 -11.31
C PRO A 96 5.80 4.08 -11.19
N THR A 97 5.74 5.32 -10.72
CA THR A 97 6.92 6.19 -10.54
C THR A 97 7.99 5.57 -9.64
N ILE A 98 7.59 4.79 -8.66
CA ILE A 98 8.53 4.12 -7.74
C ILE A 98 8.66 2.62 -8.00
N GLY A 99 8.00 2.11 -9.07
CA GLY A 99 8.05 0.72 -9.49
C GLY A 99 7.51 -0.24 -8.44
N ARG A 100 6.31 0.04 -7.91
CA ARG A 100 5.64 -0.81 -6.92
C ARG A 100 4.22 -1.16 -7.36
N THR A 101 3.90 -2.45 -7.22
CA THR A 101 2.55 -3.01 -7.29
C THR A 101 2.39 -3.86 -6.05
N LEU A 102 1.44 -3.53 -5.19
CA LEU A 102 1.35 -4.06 -3.83
C LEU A 102 -0.08 -4.46 -3.51
N PRO A 103 -0.33 -5.68 -2.97
CA PRO A 103 -1.64 -6.04 -2.45
C PRO A 103 -1.92 -5.21 -1.18
N VAL A 104 -3.18 -4.91 -0.92
CA VAL A 104 -3.61 -4.14 0.25
C VAL A 104 -4.51 -4.99 1.14
N LEU A 105 -4.06 -5.23 2.37
CA LEU A 105 -4.79 -5.98 3.39
C LEU A 105 -5.96 -5.18 3.95
N ASN A 106 -7.05 -5.87 4.29
CA ASN A 106 -8.21 -5.31 4.98
C ASN A 106 -7.92 -5.14 6.47
N GLY A 107 -7.81 -3.89 6.95
CA GLY A 107 -7.41 -3.58 8.32
C GLY A 107 -5.90 -3.76 8.56
N TRP A 108 -5.44 -3.44 9.78
CA TRP A 108 -4.02 -3.43 10.10
C TRP A 108 -3.69 -4.01 11.47
N SER A 109 -2.51 -4.57 11.58
CA SER A 109 -1.83 -4.95 12.82
C SER A 109 -0.32 -4.92 12.60
N GLY A 110 0.45 -4.99 13.69
CA GLY A 110 1.92 -5.06 13.57
C GLY A 110 2.41 -6.30 12.80
N GLU A 111 1.65 -7.40 12.83
CA GLU A 111 1.99 -8.61 12.05
C GLU A 111 1.59 -8.47 10.58
N LEU A 112 0.41 -7.92 10.28
CA LEU A 112 -0.05 -7.69 8.92
C LEU A 112 0.85 -6.71 8.16
N LEU A 113 1.32 -5.66 8.82
CA LEU A 113 2.24 -4.68 8.22
C LEU A 113 3.58 -5.28 7.78
N LYS A 114 4.01 -6.40 8.35
CA LYS A 114 5.20 -7.14 7.90
C LYS A 114 4.95 -7.90 6.58
N ILE A 115 3.70 -8.11 6.23
CA ILE A 115 3.29 -8.89 5.06
C ILE A 115 3.09 -7.97 3.86
N ALA A 116 2.23 -6.94 4.00
CA ALA A 116 1.85 -6.04 2.92
C ALA A 116 1.35 -4.69 3.47
N PRO A 117 1.15 -3.68 2.61
CA PRO A 117 0.35 -2.51 2.94
C PRO A 117 -1.03 -2.88 3.47
N CYS A 118 -1.55 -2.07 4.38
CA CYS A 118 -2.78 -2.30 5.09
C CYS A 118 -3.73 -1.11 4.94
N ARG A 119 -5.01 -1.37 4.75
CA ARG A 119 -6.05 -0.36 4.93
C ARG A 119 -6.04 0.08 6.40
N TYR A 120 -5.71 1.34 6.62
CA TYR A 120 -5.73 1.96 7.95
C TYR A 120 -7.13 2.42 8.30
N LEU A 121 -7.77 3.14 7.36
CA LEU A 121 -9.10 3.72 7.53
C LEU A 121 -9.72 3.99 6.15
N GLY A 122 -11.04 4.22 6.12
CA GLY A 122 -11.76 4.71 4.94
C GLY A 122 -11.96 3.69 3.83
N SER A 123 -12.43 4.18 2.69
CA SER A 123 -12.80 3.39 1.50
C SER A 123 -12.51 4.17 0.23
N ALA A 124 -12.12 3.49 -0.85
CA ALA A 124 -12.01 4.10 -2.17
C ALA A 124 -13.39 4.54 -2.73
N TYR A 125 -14.47 3.96 -2.21
CA TYR A 125 -15.84 4.27 -2.59
C TYR A 125 -16.32 5.61 -2.02
N ASN A 126 -15.75 6.01 -0.88
CA ASN A 126 -16.08 7.27 -0.19
C ASN A 126 -15.00 8.35 -0.38
N ASP A 127 -14.05 8.13 -1.30
CA ASP A 127 -12.94 9.05 -1.56
C ASP A 127 -12.17 9.48 -0.28
N ASN A 128 -11.91 8.51 0.62
CA ASN A 128 -11.21 8.75 1.89
C ASN A 128 -10.31 7.59 2.32
N LEU A 129 -9.84 6.78 1.36
CA LEU A 129 -9.01 5.61 1.66
C LEU A 129 -7.64 6.01 2.22
N ILE A 130 -7.27 5.44 3.36
CA ILE A 130 -5.95 5.61 3.96
C ILE A 130 -5.24 4.27 4.02
N VAL A 131 -4.08 4.18 3.39
CA VAL A 131 -3.23 2.97 3.35
C VAL A 131 -1.91 3.23 4.05
N MET A 132 -1.54 2.36 4.96
CA MET A 132 -0.27 2.40 5.67
C MET A 132 0.60 1.19 5.33
N ALA A 133 1.91 1.35 5.39
CA ALA A 133 2.85 0.24 5.27
C ALA A 133 4.14 0.51 6.02
N HIS A 134 4.95 -0.53 6.24
CA HIS A 134 6.32 -0.38 6.70
C HIS A 134 7.18 0.38 5.67
N ASN A 135 8.24 1.02 6.17
CA ASN A 135 9.26 1.69 5.35
C ASN A 135 10.27 0.71 4.73
N TYR A 136 9.88 -0.54 4.52
CA TYR A 136 10.64 -1.50 3.73
C TYR A 136 10.79 -1.01 2.28
N ASP A 137 11.95 -1.24 1.66
CA ASP A 137 12.13 -0.89 0.25
C ASP A 137 11.13 -1.63 -0.64
N SER A 138 10.78 -2.86 -0.25
CA SER A 138 9.74 -3.68 -0.90
C SER A 138 8.33 -3.12 -0.75
N HIS A 139 8.05 -2.31 0.27
CA HIS A 139 6.75 -1.67 0.53
C HIS A 139 6.81 -0.15 0.25
N PHE A 140 6.59 0.68 1.29
CA PHE A 140 6.50 2.14 1.18
C PHE A 140 7.80 2.90 1.46
N GLY A 141 8.94 2.24 1.57
CA GLY A 141 10.25 2.89 1.79
C GLY A 141 10.65 3.87 0.68
N ARG A 142 10.02 3.76 -0.50
CA ARG A 142 10.24 4.66 -1.64
C ARG A 142 9.23 5.79 -1.75
N LEU A 143 8.21 5.89 -0.91
CA LEU A 143 7.18 6.95 -0.99
C LEU A 143 7.76 8.35 -1.08
N LYS A 144 8.86 8.60 -0.37
CA LYS A 144 9.58 9.89 -0.42
C LYS A 144 10.12 10.29 -1.80
N LYS A 145 10.07 9.41 -2.81
CA LYS A 145 10.50 9.69 -4.19
C LYS A 145 9.35 10.14 -5.07
N LEU A 146 8.13 10.00 -4.62
CA LEU A 146 6.96 10.50 -5.32
C LEU A 146 7.01 12.04 -5.38
N GLN A 147 6.40 12.58 -6.41
CA GLN A 147 6.30 14.01 -6.66
C GLN A 147 4.84 14.38 -6.95
N ILE A 148 4.50 15.65 -6.77
CA ILE A 148 3.18 16.16 -7.17
C ILE A 148 3.01 15.92 -8.68
N GLY A 149 1.85 15.39 -9.07
CA GLY A 149 1.54 14.98 -10.44
C GLY A 149 1.83 13.51 -10.74
N ASP A 150 2.45 12.75 -9.83
CA ASP A 150 2.67 11.32 -10.04
C ASP A 150 1.36 10.53 -9.97
N PRO A 151 1.12 9.60 -10.91
CA PRO A 151 -0.07 8.78 -10.90
C PRO A 151 -0.01 7.70 -9.82
N VAL A 152 -1.16 7.42 -9.23
CA VAL A 152 -1.42 6.33 -8.29
C VAL A 152 -2.73 5.67 -8.68
N THR A 153 -2.77 4.34 -8.76
CA THR A 153 -4.02 3.62 -9.00
C THR A 153 -4.25 2.63 -7.85
N PHE A 154 -5.43 2.64 -7.30
CA PHE A 154 -5.94 1.57 -6.46
C PHE A 154 -6.96 0.77 -7.28
N ARG A 155 -6.81 -0.55 -7.31
CA ARG A 155 -7.78 -1.47 -7.90
C ARG A 155 -8.36 -2.33 -6.80
N ASP A 156 -9.67 -2.36 -6.65
CA ASP A 156 -10.32 -3.23 -5.68
C ASP A 156 -10.32 -4.70 -6.14
N VAL A 157 -10.90 -5.60 -5.33
CA VAL A 157 -10.96 -7.04 -5.66
C VAL A 157 -12.02 -7.39 -6.69
N GLU A 158 -12.86 -6.45 -7.11
CA GLU A 158 -13.85 -6.56 -8.19
C GLU A 158 -13.37 -5.90 -9.48
N ASP A 159 -12.06 -5.58 -9.57
CA ASP A 159 -11.40 -4.95 -10.72
C ASP A 159 -11.88 -3.52 -11.04
N ASN A 160 -12.47 -2.80 -10.07
CA ASN A 160 -12.76 -1.39 -10.22
C ASN A 160 -11.48 -0.57 -10.02
N ASP A 161 -11.11 0.24 -11.01
CA ASP A 161 -9.96 1.13 -10.96
C ASP A 161 -10.32 2.51 -10.40
N PHE A 162 -9.55 2.96 -9.43
CA PHE A 162 -9.61 4.27 -8.81
C PHE A 162 -8.29 4.99 -9.10
N GLU A 163 -8.35 5.95 -10.01
CA GLU A 163 -7.16 6.68 -10.46
C GLU A 163 -7.00 7.96 -9.67
N TYR A 164 -5.78 8.19 -9.20
CA TYR A 164 -5.41 9.34 -8.38
C TYR A 164 -4.13 10.00 -8.89
N GLU A 165 -3.96 11.25 -8.53
CA GLU A 165 -2.74 12.02 -8.72
C GLU A 165 -2.23 12.52 -7.36
N VAL A 166 -0.92 12.47 -7.16
CA VAL A 166 -0.28 13.02 -5.95
C VAL A 166 -0.43 14.55 -5.95
N VAL A 167 -1.04 15.09 -4.92
CA VAL A 167 -1.25 16.56 -4.78
C VAL A 167 -0.46 17.18 -3.63
N SER A 168 -0.04 16.39 -2.63
CA SER A 168 0.80 16.89 -1.52
C SER A 168 1.70 15.79 -0.95
N LEU A 169 2.87 16.20 -0.44
CA LEU A 169 3.75 15.37 0.36
C LEU A 169 4.04 16.09 1.68
N GLU A 170 3.81 15.40 2.78
CA GLU A 170 3.89 15.96 4.12
C GLU A 170 4.73 15.09 5.04
N ILE A 171 5.25 15.72 6.10
CA ILE A 171 5.89 15.03 7.22
C ILE A 171 5.06 15.30 8.47
N LEU A 172 4.39 14.28 8.98
CA LEU A 172 3.58 14.35 10.19
C LEU A 172 4.29 13.73 11.38
N ASN A 173 3.98 14.18 12.61
CA ASN A 173 4.44 13.50 13.81
C ASN A 173 3.56 12.25 14.08
N PRO A 174 4.04 11.28 14.85
CA PRO A 174 3.26 10.09 15.19
C PRO A 174 1.94 10.39 15.92
N GLU A 175 1.90 11.49 16.63
CA GLU A 175 0.76 11.96 17.43
C GLU A 175 -0.25 12.81 16.62
N ASP A 176 0.08 13.18 15.39
CA ASP A 176 -0.76 13.97 14.49
C ASP A 176 -1.85 13.07 13.85
N VAL A 177 -2.75 12.50 14.69
CA VAL A 177 -3.81 11.58 14.26
C VAL A 177 -4.86 12.33 13.44
N GLU A 178 -5.39 13.44 13.97
CA GLU A 178 -6.38 14.26 13.29
C GLU A 178 -5.89 14.73 11.89
N PRO A 179 -4.69 15.34 11.72
CA PRO A 179 -4.17 15.65 10.40
C PRO A 179 -3.95 14.45 9.49
N MET A 180 -3.78 13.23 10.04
CA MET A 180 -3.64 12.00 9.25
C MET A 180 -4.98 11.51 8.72
N GLU A 181 -6.03 11.55 9.56
CA GLU A 181 -7.33 10.93 9.30
C GLU A 181 -8.34 11.91 8.68
N GLU A 182 -8.16 13.21 8.91
CA GLU A 182 -9.09 14.24 8.45
C GLU A 182 -8.52 15.01 7.25
N GLY A 183 -9.42 15.61 6.46
CA GLY A 183 -9.13 16.42 5.30
C GLY A 183 -9.82 15.92 4.04
N ASP A 184 -9.85 16.75 3.01
CA ASP A 184 -10.49 16.48 1.72
C ASP A 184 -9.49 15.71 0.79
N TRP A 185 -8.99 14.56 1.25
CA TRP A 185 -8.04 13.74 0.51
C TRP A 185 -8.67 12.41 0.13
N ASP A 186 -8.74 12.14 -1.18
CA ASP A 186 -9.41 10.95 -1.70
C ASP A 186 -8.62 9.66 -1.44
N LEU A 187 -7.27 9.78 -1.42
CA LEU A 187 -6.36 8.71 -1.02
C LEU A 187 -5.19 9.28 -0.22
N THR A 188 -4.87 8.63 0.88
CA THR A 188 -3.66 8.92 1.68
C THR A 188 -2.79 7.68 1.79
N LEU A 189 -1.50 7.83 1.48
CA LEU A 189 -0.48 6.79 1.68
C LEU A 189 0.51 7.26 2.73
N PHE A 190 0.82 6.45 3.74
CA PHE A 190 1.83 6.84 4.71
C PHE A 190 2.71 5.69 5.21
N THR A 191 3.91 6.06 5.65
CA THR A 191 4.89 5.15 6.26
C THR A 191 5.71 5.86 7.32
N CYS A 192 6.34 5.10 8.20
CA CYS A 192 7.30 5.64 9.15
C CYS A 192 8.59 6.11 8.46
N THR A 193 9.21 7.18 8.96
CA THR A 193 10.62 7.46 8.67
C THR A 193 11.54 6.45 9.34
N ILE A 194 12.79 6.37 8.90
CA ILE A 194 13.81 5.53 9.57
C ILE A 194 13.90 5.94 11.04
N GLY A 195 13.72 4.96 11.93
CA GLY A 195 13.66 5.19 13.38
C GLY A 195 12.27 5.61 13.91
N GLY A 196 11.25 5.69 13.08
CA GLY A 196 9.85 5.84 13.49
C GLY A 196 9.44 7.20 14.05
N LYS A 197 10.32 8.21 13.96
CA LYS A 197 10.09 9.53 14.57
C LYS A 197 9.00 10.37 13.92
N THR A 198 8.77 10.17 12.65
CA THR A 198 7.77 10.91 11.87
C THR A 198 7.11 9.97 10.85
N ARG A 199 6.11 10.48 10.14
CA ARG A 199 5.40 9.81 9.04
C ARG A 199 5.64 10.57 7.75
N ILE A 200 6.10 9.87 6.70
CA ILE A 200 6.03 10.38 5.34
C ILE A 200 4.60 10.12 4.86
N THR A 201 3.90 11.18 4.51
CA THR A 201 2.50 11.14 4.11
C THR A 201 2.37 11.71 2.70
N VAL A 202 1.71 10.97 1.82
CA VAL A 202 1.41 11.36 0.44
C VAL A 202 -0.10 11.49 0.33
N ARG A 203 -0.56 12.66 -0.11
CA ARG A 203 -1.97 12.97 -0.33
C ARG A 203 -2.26 12.95 -1.81
N CYS A 204 -3.35 12.29 -2.19
CA CYS A 204 -3.74 12.14 -3.58
C CYS A 204 -5.19 12.59 -3.75
N ALA A 205 -5.47 13.22 -4.88
CA ALA A 205 -6.81 13.55 -5.34
C ALA A 205 -7.23 12.60 -6.45
N ARG A 206 -8.51 12.24 -6.49
CA ARG A 206 -9.09 11.38 -7.51
C ARG A 206 -9.12 12.10 -8.86
N MET A 207 -8.73 11.41 -9.91
CA MET A 207 -8.81 11.93 -11.27
C MET A 207 -10.24 11.74 -11.77
N SER A 208 -10.92 12.84 -12.14
CA SER A 208 -12.25 12.74 -12.76
C SER A 208 -12.13 12.23 -14.19
N THR A 209 -12.95 11.25 -14.54
CA THR A 209 -13.03 10.65 -15.89
C THR A 209 -13.46 11.66 -16.98
N ASP A 210 -13.97 12.84 -16.60
CA ASP A 210 -14.48 13.85 -17.53
C ASP A 210 -13.40 14.56 -18.37
N ASN A 211 -12.12 14.41 -18.04
CA ASN A 211 -11.02 15.07 -18.75
C ASN A 211 -10.55 14.36 -20.03
N PHE A 212 -10.99 13.16 -20.29
CA PHE A 212 -10.57 12.39 -21.49
C PHE A 212 -11.43 12.60 -22.73
N ILE A 213 -12.54 13.36 -22.63
CA ILE A 213 -13.47 13.58 -23.78
C ILE A 213 -13.15 14.87 -24.54
N ASN A 214 -12.27 15.72 -24.06
CA ASN A 214 -12.01 17.05 -24.64
C ASN A 214 -10.57 17.28 -25.17
N ASN A 215 -9.85 16.24 -25.58
CA ASN A 215 -8.59 16.41 -26.32
C ASN A 215 -8.60 15.67 -27.65
#